data_7aa3e1b779e15374224cb4d79dd13bd6
#
_entry.id   7aa3e1b779e15374224cb4d79dd13bd6
#
_cell.length_a   1.000
_cell.length_b   1.000
_cell.length_c   1.000
_cell.angle_alpha   90.00
_cell.angle_beta   90.00
_cell.angle_gamma   90.00
#
_symmetry.space_group_name_H-M   'P 1'
#
loop_
_entity.id
_entity.type
_entity.pdbx_description
1 polymer ?
#
loop_
_entity_poly.entity_id
_entity_poly.type
_entity_poly.pdbx_seq_one_letter_code
_entity_poly.pdbx_strand_id
1 'polypeptide(L)'
;PLVVLPHGGPFVQEVVVFDEWSQMLANNGYLVFQPQYRGSLGYGLDFYQSAFMKGGQGGYKMQDDKDDGAQYLVDKGLVDPTRMAMFGWSYGGYAALVAAARTPQLYQCVIAGAAVSDPLMQINYYRFLMRGASKEEQLRMWDDSVSPLLEAGNVNVPMLLIHGDVDQRVPLAHADKYRKALDENKKTYKYVELKGADHFSSTLFFDHKLTLYSALIEFLSKDCFSASAG
;
A
#
# COMPACT_ATOMS: atom_id res chain seq x y z
N PRO A 1 3.30 13.07 13.54
CA PRO A 1 2.73 11.86 12.92
C PRO A 1 3.55 11.41 11.73
N LEU A 2 3.59 10.09 11.47
CA LEU A 2 4.28 9.47 10.36
C LEU A 2 3.30 8.93 9.33
N VAL A 3 3.60 9.12 8.04
CA VAL A 3 3.03 8.34 6.96
C VAL A 3 4.15 7.55 6.28
N VAL A 4 4.10 6.23 6.38
CA VAL A 4 4.95 5.32 5.60
C VAL A 4 4.34 5.20 4.21
N LEU A 5 5.12 5.57 3.19
CA LEU A 5 4.68 5.64 1.79
C LEU A 5 5.50 4.66 0.93
N PRO A 6 5.21 3.35 0.98
CA PRO A 6 5.89 2.38 0.13
C PRO A 6 5.49 2.56 -1.33
N HIS A 7 6.50 2.55 -2.21
CA HIS A 7 6.27 2.65 -3.66
C HIS A 7 5.53 1.43 -4.23
N GLY A 8 4.94 1.61 -5.40
CA GLY A 8 4.37 0.53 -6.19
C GLY A 8 5.44 -0.34 -6.88
N GLY A 9 5.04 -1.14 -7.82
CA GLY A 9 5.94 -2.00 -8.60
C GLY A 9 5.74 -3.48 -8.28
N PRO A 10 6.51 -4.13 -7.36
CA PRO A 10 7.48 -3.62 -6.39
C PRO A 10 8.90 -3.39 -6.93
N PHE A 11 9.20 -3.83 -8.16
CA PHE A 11 10.54 -3.81 -8.76
C PHE A 11 10.84 -2.48 -9.44
N VAL A 12 10.76 -1.41 -8.66
CA VAL A 12 11.15 -0.05 -9.01
C VAL A 12 11.99 0.52 -7.87
N GLN A 13 12.29 1.80 -7.89
CA GLN A 13 12.99 2.48 -6.79
C GLN A 13 12.41 3.88 -6.59
N GLU A 14 12.45 4.36 -5.37
CA GLU A 14 12.32 5.78 -5.09
C GLU A 14 13.59 6.50 -5.52
N VAL A 15 13.42 7.69 -6.06
CA VAL A 15 14.51 8.57 -6.48
C VAL A 15 14.32 9.97 -5.89
N VAL A 16 15.42 10.70 -5.73
CA VAL A 16 15.37 12.06 -5.16
C VAL A 16 14.86 13.04 -6.23
N VAL A 17 13.55 13.12 -6.35
CA VAL A 17 12.84 14.05 -7.23
C VAL A 17 11.67 14.67 -6.49
N PHE A 18 11.02 15.67 -7.11
CA PHE A 18 9.75 16.18 -6.59
C PHE A 18 8.68 15.07 -6.67
N ASP A 19 8.20 14.62 -5.52
CA ASP A 19 7.08 13.69 -5.41
C ASP A 19 5.86 14.41 -4.84
N GLU A 20 4.81 14.48 -5.65
CA GLU A 20 3.60 15.26 -5.33
C GLU A 20 2.90 14.75 -4.05
N TRP A 21 2.90 13.43 -3.82
CA TRP A 21 2.24 12.84 -2.67
C TRP A 21 2.99 13.12 -1.36
N SER A 22 4.30 12.91 -1.37
CA SER A 22 5.12 13.19 -0.17
C SER A 22 5.12 14.69 0.17
N GLN A 23 5.16 15.56 -0.84
CA GLN A 23 5.10 17.01 -0.63
C GLN A 23 3.73 17.46 -0.09
N MET A 24 2.65 16.90 -0.60
CA MET A 24 1.30 17.19 -0.12
C MET A 24 1.14 16.74 1.35
N LEU A 25 1.60 15.54 1.70
CA LEU A 25 1.58 15.05 3.07
C LEU A 25 2.44 15.90 4.01
N ALA A 26 3.68 16.21 3.59
CA ALA A 26 4.58 17.05 4.37
C ALA A 26 4.03 18.45 4.60
N ASN A 27 3.39 19.05 3.60
CA ASN A 27 2.73 20.35 3.73
C ASN A 27 1.54 20.33 4.72
N ASN A 28 0.97 19.17 4.99
CA ASN A 28 -0.08 18.96 6.00
C ASN A 28 0.47 18.48 7.36
N GLY A 29 1.78 18.58 7.58
CA GLY A 29 2.40 18.34 8.89
C GLY A 29 2.74 16.88 9.18
N TYR A 30 2.79 16.01 8.17
CA TYR A 30 3.20 14.61 8.32
C TYR A 30 4.68 14.46 7.98
N LEU A 31 5.41 13.71 8.78
CA LEU A 31 6.69 13.15 8.35
C LEU A 31 6.39 12.02 7.36
N VAL A 32 7.08 12.00 6.22
CA VAL A 32 6.88 10.98 5.18
C VAL A 32 8.12 10.11 5.09
N PHE A 33 7.92 8.81 5.18
CA PHE A 33 8.98 7.81 5.01
C PHE A 33 8.72 6.98 3.76
N GLN A 34 9.59 7.08 2.77
CA GLN A 34 9.56 6.33 1.51
C GLN A 34 10.62 5.22 1.55
N PRO A 35 10.25 4.01 2.01
CA PRO A 35 11.22 2.92 2.18
C PRO A 35 11.64 2.31 0.85
N GLN A 36 12.95 2.01 0.73
CA GLN A 36 13.47 1.09 -0.28
C GLN A 36 13.51 -0.32 0.33
N TYR A 37 12.43 -1.04 0.20
CA TYR A 37 12.32 -2.41 0.70
C TYR A 37 12.97 -3.40 -0.28
N ARG A 38 13.30 -4.62 0.18
CA ARG A 38 13.90 -5.66 -0.68
C ARG A 38 13.09 -5.87 -1.96
N GLY A 39 13.79 -6.11 -3.07
CA GLY A 39 13.21 -6.13 -4.41
C GLY A 39 13.26 -4.78 -5.14
N SER A 40 13.52 -3.67 -4.43
CA SER A 40 13.73 -2.37 -5.08
C SER A 40 14.99 -2.39 -5.94
N LEU A 41 14.96 -1.64 -7.05
CA LEU A 41 16.09 -1.49 -7.95
C LEU A 41 17.14 -0.53 -7.38
N GLY A 42 18.33 -0.52 -7.98
CA GLY A 42 19.40 0.44 -7.67
C GLY A 42 20.30 0.05 -6.50
N TYR A 43 20.01 -1.04 -5.78
CA TYR A 43 20.78 -1.51 -4.61
C TYR A 43 21.53 -2.82 -4.85
N GLY A 44 21.71 -3.20 -6.11
CA GLY A 44 22.41 -4.40 -6.52
C GLY A 44 21.51 -5.63 -6.67
N LEU A 45 22.07 -6.65 -7.32
CA LEU A 45 21.35 -7.85 -7.72
C LEU A 45 20.85 -8.67 -6.52
N ASP A 46 21.67 -8.80 -5.49
CA ASP A 46 21.34 -9.57 -4.28
C ASP A 46 20.13 -8.96 -3.55
N PHE A 47 20.08 -7.63 -3.46
CA PHE A 47 18.93 -6.93 -2.85
C PHE A 47 17.67 -7.12 -3.68
N TYR A 48 17.76 -7.02 -5.00
CA TYR A 48 16.64 -7.32 -5.91
C TYR A 48 16.17 -8.76 -5.77
N GLN A 49 17.10 -9.73 -5.84
CA GLN A 49 16.77 -11.15 -5.78
C GLN A 49 16.22 -11.60 -4.43
N SER A 50 16.51 -10.88 -3.36
CA SER A 50 16.02 -11.20 -2.01
C SER A 50 14.48 -11.18 -1.91
N ALA A 51 13.78 -10.51 -2.85
CA ALA A 51 12.33 -10.54 -2.94
C ALA A 51 11.77 -11.87 -3.50
N PHE A 52 12.62 -12.70 -4.13
CA PHE A 52 12.23 -13.98 -4.74
C PHE A 52 12.67 -15.20 -3.94
N MET A 53 13.14 -14.98 -2.72
CA MET A 53 13.56 -16.08 -1.85
C MET A 53 12.39 -17.01 -1.51
N LYS A 54 12.72 -18.27 -1.23
CA LYS A 54 11.75 -19.28 -0.82
C LYS A 54 10.86 -18.80 0.33
N GLY A 55 9.58 -19.04 0.21
CA GLY A 55 8.58 -18.68 1.20
C GLY A 55 7.83 -17.39 0.87
N GLY A 56 7.92 -16.92 -0.39
CA GLY A 56 7.21 -15.72 -0.84
C GLY A 56 7.54 -14.49 0.01
N GLN A 57 7.98 -13.41 -0.58
CA GLN A 57 8.37 -12.24 0.22
C GLN A 57 7.24 -11.20 0.35
N GLY A 58 6.23 -11.32 -0.52
CA GLY A 58 5.08 -10.42 -0.50
C GLY A 58 4.26 -10.57 0.79
N GLY A 59 4.18 -9.48 1.56
CA GLY A 59 3.50 -9.47 2.85
C GLY A 59 4.27 -10.09 4.02
N TYR A 60 5.47 -10.60 3.78
CA TYR A 60 6.39 -11.14 4.80
C TYR A 60 7.62 -10.23 4.94
N LYS A 61 8.79 -10.68 4.46
CA LYS A 61 10.03 -9.92 4.62
C LYS A 61 10.02 -8.56 3.92
N MET A 62 9.34 -8.44 2.80
CA MET A 62 9.13 -7.14 2.17
C MET A 62 8.28 -6.20 3.04
N GLN A 63 7.36 -6.74 3.85
CA GLN A 63 6.61 -5.94 4.81
C GLN A 63 7.47 -5.62 6.05
N ASP A 64 8.25 -6.60 6.55
CA ASP A 64 9.17 -6.38 7.68
C ASP A 64 10.11 -5.19 7.40
N ASP A 65 10.66 -5.07 6.19
CA ASP A 65 11.57 -3.96 5.83
C ASP A 65 10.91 -2.57 6.01
N LYS A 66 9.61 -2.47 5.74
CA LYS A 66 8.84 -1.22 5.91
C LYS A 66 8.57 -0.93 7.40
N ASP A 67 8.17 -1.96 8.11
CA ASP A 67 7.83 -1.89 9.53
C ASP A 67 9.08 -1.61 10.37
N ASP A 68 10.21 -2.27 10.08
CA ASP A 68 11.51 -2.02 10.72
C ASP A 68 12.00 -0.59 10.49
N GLY A 69 11.81 -0.06 9.26
CA GLY A 69 12.13 1.33 8.96
C GLY A 69 11.28 2.34 9.74
N ALA A 70 9.99 2.06 9.89
CA ALA A 70 9.10 2.89 10.73
C ALA A 70 9.52 2.82 12.21
N GLN A 71 9.82 1.62 12.72
CA GLN A 71 10.28 1.43 14.09
C GLN A 71 11.63 2.12 14.34
N TYR A 72 12.54 2.08 13.38
CA TYR A 72 13.80 2.83 13.49
C TYR A 72 13.59 4.34 13.70
N LEU A 73 12.60 4.93 13.01
CA LEU A 73 12.28 6.36 13.19
C LEU A 73 11.68 6.63 14.59
N VAL A 74 10.89 5.72 15.12
CA VAL A 74 10.39 5.77 16.51
C VAL A 74 11.54 5.72 17.51
N ASP A 75 12.47 4.77 17.34
CA ASP A 75 13.63 4.57 18.24
C ASP A 75 14.59 5.78 18.21
N LYS A 76 14.61 6.53 17.11
CA LYS A 76 15.34 7.80 17.00
C LYS A 76 14.61 9.00 17.63
N GLY A 77 13.41 8.81 18.14
CA GLY A 77 12.60 9.89 18.72
C GLY A 77 12.06 10.90 17.69
N LEU A 78 12.04 10.52 16.41
CA LEU A 78 11.56 11.37 15.31
C LEU A 78 10.05 11.25 15.09
N VAL A 79 9.45 10.17 15.57
CA VAL A 79 8.07 9.77 15.30
C VAL A 79 7.37 9.40 16.60
N ASP A 80 6.13 9.82 16.73
CA ASP A 80 5.22 9.35 17.77
C ASP A 80 4.65 7.99 17.38
N PRO A 81 4.95 6.88 18.13
CA PRO A 81 4.49 5.54 17.81
C PRO A 81 2.97 5.39 17.84
N THR A 82 2.25 6.31 18.46
CA THR A 82 0.78 6.33 18.51
C THR A 82 0.15 7.05 17.32
N ARG A 83 0.97 7.60 16.41
CA ARG A 83 0.51 8.41 15.28
C ARG A 83 1.22 8.03 14.00
N MET A 84 1.11 6.75 13.61
CA MET A 84 1.69 6.20 12.38
C MET A 84 0.58 5.67 11.46
N ALA A 85 0.67 6.00 10.17
CA ALA A 85 -0.19 5.47 9.12
C ALA A 85 0.65 4.87 7.99
N MET A 86 0.08 3.95 7.21
CA MET A 86 0.66 3.52 5.95
C MET A 86 -0.25 3.95 4.80
N PHE A 87 0.31 4.63 3.81
CA PHE A 87 -0.34 4.96 2.56
C PHE A 87 0.45 4.39 1.41
N GLY A 88 -0.19 3.69 0.48
CA GLY A 88 0.48 3.21 -0.72
C GLY A 88 -0.46 2.99 -1.89
N TRP A 89 0.14 2.91 -3.08
CA TRP A 89 -0.55 2.72 -4.35
C TRP A 89 -0.07 1.45 -5.04
N SER A 90 -0.95 0.69 -5.69
CA SER A 90 -0.60 -0.54 -6.40
C SER A 90 -0.02 -1.60 -5.45
N TYR A 91 1.23 -2.01 -5.64
CA TYR A 91 1.94 -2.85 -4.67
C TYR A 91 2.07 -2.15 -3.30
N GLY A 92 2.31 -0.83 -3.27
CA GLY A 92 2.27 -0.07 -2.02
C GLY A 92 0.90 -0.13 -1.34
N GLY A 93 -0.18 -0.12 -2.13
CA GLY A 93 -1.54 -0.36 -1.65
C GLY A 93 -1.72 -1.76 -1.07
N TYR A 94 -1.18 -2.79 -1.74
CA TYR A 94 -1.11 -4.15 -1.19
C TYR A 94 -0.40 -4.18 0.16
N ALA A 95 0.74 -3.50 0.28
CA ALA A 95 1.48 -3.41 1.54
C ALA A 95 0.64 -2.75 2.65
N ALA A 96 -0.13 -1.71 2.33
CA ALA A 96 -1.04 -1.08 3.28
C ALA A 96 -2.17 -2.05 3.72
N LEU A 97 -2.74 -2.84 2.80
CA LEU A 97 -3.72 -3.86 3.15
C LEU A 97 -3.14 -4.96 4.04
N VAL A 98 -1.91 -5.40 3.76
CA VAL A 98 -1.19 -6.36 4.61
C VAL A 98 -0.96 -5.78 6.01
N ALA A 99 -0.49 -4.54 6.09
CA ALA A 99 -0.24 -3.85 7.37
C ALA A 99 -1.50 -3.77 8.24
N ALA A 100 -2.69 -3.61 7.63
CA ALA A 100 -3.96 -3.51 8.35
C ALA A 100 -4.35 -4.75 9.14
N ALA A 101 -3.83 -5.92 8.74
CA ALA A 101 -4.17 -7.22 9.34
C ALA A 101 -3.01 -7.84 10.14
N ARG A 102 -1.82 -7.21 10.16
CA ARG A 102 -0.65 -7.76 10.88
C ARG A 102 -0.74 -7.64 12.38
N THR A 103 -0.07 -8.57 13.05
CA THR A 103 0.11 -8.56 14.51
C THR A 103 1.62 -8.70 14.81
N PRO A 104 2.21 -7.85 15.66
CA PRO A 104 1.59 -6.69 16.32
C PRO A 104 1.22 -5.59 15.33
N GLN A 105 0.19 -4.79 15.67
CA GLN A 105 -0.26 -3.67 14.85
C GLN A 105 0.61 -2.44 15.14
N LEU A 106 1.26 -1.89 14.09
CA LEU A 106 2.10 -0.70 14.18
C LEU A 106 1.36 0.58 13.78
N TYR A 107 0.35 0.47 12.94
CA TYR A 107 -0.31 1.61 12.31
C TYR A 107 -1.68 1.85 12.90
N GLN A 108 -2.04 3.11 13.12
CA GLN A 108 -3.37 3.50 13.61
C GLN A 108 -4.43 3.46 12.51
N CYS A 109 -4.01 3.56 11.26
CA CYS A 109 -4.86 3.42 10.09
C CYS A 109 -4.04 3.10 8.84
N VAL A 110 -4.71 2.70 7.77
CA VAL A 110 -4.08 2.49 6.45
C VAL A 110 -4.88 3.12 5.34
N ILE A 111 -4.17 3.54 4.28
CA ILE A 111 -4.76 4.04 3.04
C ILE A 111 -4.22 3.19 1.89
N ALA A 112 -5.10 2.56 1.13
CA ALA A 112 -4.73 1.65 0.06
C ALA A 112 -5.36 2.09 -1.27
N GLY A 113 -4.51 2.61 -2.15
CA GLY A 113 -4.91 3.04 -3.49
C GLY A 113 -4.60 1.98 -4.56
N ALA A 114 -5.52 1.72 -5.47
CA ALA A 114 -5.39 0.76 -6.58
C ALA A 114 -4.71 -0.56 -6.15
N ALA A 115 -5.09 -1.07 -4.98
CA ALA A 115 -4.39 -2.11 -4.27
C ALA A 115 -4.68 -3.52 -4.81
N VAL A 116 -3.64 -4.34 -4.89
CA VAL A 116 -3.80 -5.79 -5.09
C VAL A 116 -4.32 -6.40 -3.78
N SER A 117 -5.56 -6.82 -3.75
CA SER A 117 -6.15 -7.46 -2.56
C SER A 117 -5.96 -8.96 -2.51
N ASP A 118 -5.67 -9.59 -3.65
CA ASP A 118 -5.42 -11.02 -3.77
C ASP A 118 -4.33 -11.29 -4.82
N PRO A 119 -3.13 -11.71 -4.39
CA PRO A 119 -2.03 -12.03 -5.29
C PRO A 119 -2.40 -13.08 -6.35
N LEU A 120 -3.14 -14.12 -5.98
CA LEU A 120 -3.53 -15.17 -6.92
C LEU A 120 -4.48 -14.64 -8.01
N MET A 121 -5.41 -13.75 -7.65
CA MET A 121 -6.28 -13.10 -8.62
C MET A 121 -5.46 -12.24 -9.59
N GLN A 122 -4.47 -11.51 -9.10
CA GLN A 122 -3.58 -10.68 -9.91
C GLN A 122 -2.71 -11.52 -10.86
N ILE A 123 -2.13 -12.63 -10.37
CA ILE A 123 -1.39 -13.59 -11.20
C ILE A 123 -2.27 -14.14 -12.32
N ASN A 124 -3.48 -14.56 -12.02
CA ASN A 124 -4.40 -15.11 -13.00
C ASN A 124 -4.79 -14.09 -14.05
N TYR A 125 -4.99 -12.82 -13.66
CA TYR A 125 -5.26 -11.74 -14.59
C TYR A 125 -4.08 -11.52 -15.55
N TYR A 126 -2.84 -11.50 -15.04
CA TYR A 126 -1.65 -11.29 -15.86
C TYR A 126 -1.12 -12.53 -16.57
N ARG A 127 -1.59 -13.72 -16.23
CA ARG A 127 -1.05 -15.00 -16.72
C ARG A 127 -0.87 -15.06 -18.23
N PHE A 128 -1.76 -14.44 -18.97
CA PHE A 128 -1.73 -14.39 -20.44
C PHE A 128 -0.96 -13.20 -21.00
N LEU A 129 -0.75 -12.15 -20.19
CA LEU A 129 -0.07 -10.94 -20.60
C LEU A 129 1.44 -11.00 -20.34
N MET A 130 1.87 -11.74 -19.31
CA MET A 130 3.27 -11.89 -18.96
C MET A 130 3.94 -12.90 -19.88
N ARG A 131 5.08 -12.51 -20.46
CA ARG A 131 5.91 -13.35 -21.34
C ARG A 131 7.39 -13.23 -20.96
N GLY A 132 8.17 -14.32 -21.23
CA GLY A 132 9.61 -14.36 -21.01
C GLY A 132 10.03 -14.90 -19.64
N ALA A 133 11.35 -14.92 -19.39
CA ALA A 133 11.95 -15.53 -18.19
C ALA A 133 11.54 -14.84 -16.89
N SER A 134 11.31 -13.53 -16.91
CA SER A 134 10.87 -12.77 -15.74
C SER A 134 9.46 -13.13 -15.24
N LYS A 135 8.66 -13.80 -16.07
CA LYS A 135 7.33 -14.25 -15.69
C LYS A 135 7.36 -15.22 -14.51
N GLU A 136 8.21 -16.25 -14.58
CA GLU A 136 8.29 -17.26 -13.53
C GLU A 136 8.82 -16.67 -12.20
N GLU A 137 9.75 -15.72 -12.27
CA GLU A 137 10.27 -15.04 -11.10
C GLU A 137 9.17 -14.20 -10.41
N GLN A 138 8.43 -13.41 -11.18
CA GLN A 138 7.32 -12.63 -10.64
C GLN A 138 6.20 -13.52 -10.08
N LEU A 139 5.89 -14.64 -10.75
CA LEU A 139 4.91 -15.59 -10.24
C LEU A 139 5.35 -16.21 -8.92
N ARG A 140 6.64 -16.56 -8.78
CA ARG A 140 7.18 -17.10 -7.50
C ARG A 140 7.10 -16.10 -6.36
N MET A 141 7.29 -14.81 -6.62
CA MET A 141 7.15 -13.79 -5.59
C MET A 141 5.73 -13.73 -5.03
N TRP A 142 4.72 -13.94 -5.86
CA TRP A 142 3.33 -13.86 -5.49
C TRP A 142 2.72 -15.17 -5.00
N ASP A 143 3.32 -16.31 -5.37
CA ASP A 143 2.74 -17.65 -5.18
C ASP A 143 2.45 -17.96 -3.71
N ASP A 144 3.39 -17.62 -2.81
CA ASP A 144 3.24 -17.80 -1.36
C ASP A 144 3.00 -16.48 -0.62
N SER A 145 2.59 -15.42 -1.31
CA SER A 145 2.37 -14.11 -0.69
C SER A 145 1.10 -14.07 0.15
N VAL A 146 1.09 -13.23 1.17
CA VAL A 146 -0.11 -12.97 1.97
C VAL A 146 -1.24 -12.47 1.07
N SER A 147 -2.43 -13.04 1.20
CA SER A 147 -3.62 -12.53 0.53
C SER A 147 -4.43 -11.65 1.50
N PRO A 148 -4.42 -10.32 1.34
CA PRO A 148 -5.26 -9.44 2.16
C PRO A 148 -6.74 -9.82 2.12
N LEU A 149 -7.21 -10.34 0.99
CA LEU A 149 -8.60 -10.80 0.85
C LEU A 149 -8.94 -11.93 1.83
N LEU A 150 -8.03 -12.89 2.00
CA LEU A 150 -8.20 -13.99 2.95
C LEU A 150 -8.01 -13.54 4.40
N GLU A 151 -7.24 -12.47 4.62
CA GLU A 151 -6.96 -11.89 5.94
C GLU A 151 -7.95 -10.77 6.32
N ALA A 152 -8.98 -10.50 5.53
CA ALA A 152 -9.93 -9.42 5.79
C ALA A 152 -10.58 -9.49 7.19
N GLY A 153 -10.74 -10.70 7.73
CA GLY A 153 -11.23 -10.91 9.09
C GLY A 153 -10.29 -10.42 10.20
N ASN A 154 -8.99 -10.32 9.92
CA ASN A 154 -7.95 -9.89 10.85
C ASN A 154 -7.69 -8.38 10.84
N VAL A 155 -8.30 -7.64 9.92
CA VAL A 155 -8.21 -6.17 9.89
C VAL A 155 -8.71 -5.59 11.20
N ASN A 156 -7.92 -4.71 11.81
CA ASN A 156 -8.20 -4.16 13.15
C ASN A 156 -8.00 -2.63 13.25
N VAL A 157 -7.78 -1.97 12.11
CA VAL A 157 -7.61 -0.51 12.02
C VAL A 157 -8.54 0.09 10.96
N PRO A 158 -8.92 1.37 11.09
CA PRO A 158 -9.65 2.09 10.06
C PRO A 158 -8.90 2.09 8.73
N MET A 159 -9.63 2.03 7.62
CA MET A 159 -9.07 1.98 6.27
C MET A 159 -9.73 3.02 5.36
N LEU A 160 -8.92 3.61 4.47
CA LEU A 160 -9.40 4.31 3.29
C LEU A 160 -8.97 3.53 2.05
N LEU A 161 -9.94 3.08 1.27
CA LEU A 161 -9.71 2.40 0.00
C LEU A 161 -9.99 3.36 -1.15
N ILE A 162 -9.09 3.44 -2.14
CA ILE A 162 -9.23 4.34 -3.29
C ILE A 162 -8.94 3.52 -4.56
N HIS A 163 -9.80 3.62 -5.59
CA HIS A 163 -9.59 2.88 -6.83
C HIS A 163 -10.16 3.62 -8.03
N GLY A 164 -9.47 3.55 -9.17
CA GLY A 164 -9.97 4.03 -10.44
C GLY A 164 -10.88 2.96 -11.10
N ASP A 165 -12.04 3.37 -11.61
CA ASP A 165 -13.03 2.43 -12.16
C ASP A 165 -12.65 1.86 -13.54
N VAL A 166 -11.67 2.46 -14.22
CA VAL A 166 -11.14 1.97 -15.51
C VAL A 166 -9.69 1.43 -15.40
N ASP A 167 -9.27 1.08 -14.18
CA ASP A 167 -7.95 0.51 -13.94
C ASP A 167 -7.78 -0.84 -14.64
N GLN A 168 -6.85 -0.87 -15.62
CA GLN A 168 -6.52 -2.06 -16.41
C GLN A 168 -5.29 -2.81 -15.87
N ARG A 169 -4.63 -2.26 -14.85
CA ARG A 169 -3.45 -2.88 -14.27
C ARG A 169 -3.77 -3.68 -13.02
N VAL A 170 -4.56 -3.11 -12.14
CA VAL A 170 -5.17 -3.79 -11.00
C VAL A 170 -6.68 -3.62 -11.14
N PRO A 171 -7.40 -4.58 -11.75
CA PRO A 171 -8.82 -4.42 -12.04
C PRO A 171 -9.65 -4.04 -10.80
N LEU A 172 -10.66 -3.22 -11.00
CA LEU A 172 -11.60 -2.77 -9.94
C LEU A 172 -12.15 -3.94 -9.10
N ALA A 173 -12.22 -5.12 -9.67
CA ALA A 173 -12.63 -6.34 -8.98
C ALA A 173 -11.80 -6.65 -7.72
N HIS A 174 -10.56 -6.15 -7.60
CA HIS A 174 -9.78 -6.24 -6.37
C HIS A 174 -10.43 -5.43 -5.24
N ALA A 175 -10.81 -4.20 -5.52
CA ALA A 175 -11.50 -3.35 -4.55
C ALA A 175 -12.88 -3.91 -4.19
N ASP A 176 -13.66 -4.35 -5.17
CA ASP A 176 -15.03 -4.86 -4.94
C ASP A 176 -15.04 -6.12 -4.07
N LYS A 177 -14.17 -7.09 -4.37
CA LYS A 177 -14.06 -8.32 -3.57
C LYS A 177 -13.57 -8.05 -2.15
N TYR A 178 -12.59 -7.14 -2.02
CA TYR A 178 -12.05 -6.82 -0.71
C TYR A 178 -13.07 -6.09 0.15
N ARG A 179 -13.79 -5.11 -0.39
CA ARG A 179 -14.89 -4.41 0.29
C ARG A 179 -15.96 -5.39 0.76
N LYS A 180 -16.38 -6.31 -0.13
CA LYS A 180 -17.33 -7.36 0.25
C LYS A 180 -16.83 -8.19 1.42
N ALA A 181 -15.56 -8.61 1.41
CA ALA A 181 -14.98 -9.37 2.53
C ALA A 181 -14.89 -8.55 3.82
N LEU A 182 -14.61 -7.25 3.75
CA LEU A 182 -14.64 -6.35 4.90
C LEU A 182 -16.05 -6.21 5.47
N ASP A 183 -17.07 -6.04 4.62
CA ASP A 183 -18.48 -5.96 5.03
C ASP A 183 -18.94 -7.25 5.73
N GLU A 184 -18.62 -8.42 5.16
CA GLU A 184 -18.91 -9.72 5.74
C GLU A 184 -18.27 -9.91 7.13
N ASN A 185 -17.09 -9.32 7.33
CA ASN A 185 -16.37 -9.34 8.61
C ASN A 185 -16.65 -8.11 9.49
N LYS A 186 -17.60 -7.24 9.13
CA LYS A 186 -18.02 -6.04 9.87
C LYS A 186 -16.85 -5.08 10.18
N LYS A 187 -15.93 -4.91 9.21
CA LYS A 187 -14.77 -4.02 9.35
C LYS A 187 -15.10 -2.60 8.91
N THR A 188 -14.48 -1.63 9.57
CA THR A 188 -14.67 -0.20 9.27
C THR A 188 -13.74 0.24 8.16
N TYR A 189 -14.30 0.81 7.09
CA TYR A 189 -13.54 1.42 6.02
C TYR A 189 -14.32 2.55 5.34
N LYS A 190 -13.60 3.42 4.63
CA LYS A 190 -14.15 4.37 3.65
C LYS A 190 -13.71 3.95 2.26
N TYR A 191 -14.51 4.26 1.26
CA TYR A 191 -14.19 3.98 -0.14
C TYR A 191 -14.38 5.20 -1.01
N VAL A 192 -13.39 5.47 -1.86
CA VAL A 192 -13.43 6.52 -2.87
C VAL A 192 -13.16 5.91 -4.24
N GLU A 193 -14.14 6.01 -5.13
CA GLU A 193 -14.00 5.66 -6.53
C GLU A 193 -13.58 6.88 -7.33
N LEU A 194 -12.46 6.77 -8.05
CA LEU A 194 -12.01 7.81 -8.99
C LEU A 194 -12.57 7.49 -10.38
N LYS A 195 -13.69 8.11 -10.70
CA LYS A 195 -14.42 7.80 -11.92
C LYS A 195 -13.68 8.22 -13.18
N GLY A 196 -13.47 7.27 -14.11
CA GLY A 196 -12.68 7.47 -15.33
C GLY A 196 -11.17 7.47 -15.12
N ALA A 197 -10.70 7.18 -13.90
CA ALA A 197 -9.27 7.08 -13.61
C ALA A 197 -8.75 5.67 -13.90
N ASP A 198 -7.57 5.62 -14.50
CA ASP A 198 -6.79 4.40 -14.66
C ASP A 198 -5.83 4.15 -13.47
N HIS A 199 -4.80 3.31 -13.69
CA HIS A 199 -3.87 2.90 -12.63
C HIS A 199 -2.81 3.94 -12.27
N PHE A 200 -2.41 4.80 -13.20
CA PHE A 200 -1.20 5.59 -13.05
C PHE A 200 -1.49 6.99 -12.49
N SER A 201 -0.76 7.37 -11.44
CA SER A 201 -0.86 8.73 -10.87
C SER A 201 -0.55 9.84 -11.87
N SER A 202 0.32 9.55 -12.86
CA SER A 202 0.68 10.49 -13.93
C SER A 202 -0.45 10.78 -14.92
N THR A 203 -1.45 9.91 -15.00
CA THR A 203 -2.62 10.07 -15.89
C THR A 203 -3.86 10.57 -15.17
N LEU A 204 -3.79 10.77 -13.85
CA LEU A 204 -4.89 11.37 -13.08
C LEU A 204 -5.11 12.82 -13.47
N PHE A 205 -6.34 13.15 -13.84
CA PHE A 205 -6.75 14.53 -14.07
C PHE A 205 -6.79 15.32 -12.76
N PHE A 206 -6.90 16.65 -12.88
CA PHE A 206 -6.96 17.54 -11.72
C PHE A 206 -8.06 17.16 -10.73
N ASP A 207 -9.27 16.85 -11.20
CA ASP A 207 -10.39 16.49 -10.36
C ASP A 207 -10.17 15.15 -9.63
N HIS A 208 -9.49 14.19 -10.26
CA HIS A 208 -9.08 12.94 -9.61
C HIS A 208 -8.09 13.21 -8.46
N LYS A 209 -7.09 14.06 -8.71
CA LYS A 209 -6.09 14.44 -7.70
C LYS A 209 -6.73 15.21 -6.55
N LEU A 210 -7.62 16.15 -6.85
CA LEU A 210 -8.34 16.91 -5.83
C LEU A 210 -9.18 15.98 -4.94
N THR A 211 -9.90 15.04 -5.54
CA THR A 211 -10.69 14.03 -4.80
C THR A 211 -9.80 13.14 -3.94
N LEU A 212 -8.72 12.62 -4.51
CA LEU A 212 -7.73 11.77 -3.83
C LEU A 212 -7.13 12.49 -2.62
N TYR A 213 -6.58 13.69 -2.83
CA TYR A 213 -5.86 14.42 -1.77
C TYR A 213 -6.80 14.90 -0.67
N SER A 214 -7.99 15.37 -1.04
CA SER A 214 -9.00 15.77 -0.06
C SER A 214 -9.41 14.60 0.82
N ALA A 215 -9.73 13.46 0.22
CA ALA A 215 -10.12 12.26 0.96
C ALA A 215 -9.00 11.75 1.87
N LEU A 216 -7.75 11.77 1.39
CA LEU A 216 -6.58 11.32 2.14
C LEU A 216 -6.33 12.20 3.37
N ILE A 217 -6.29 13.53 3.20
CA ILE A 217 -6.05 14.46 4.32
C ILE A 217 -7.23 14.46 5.30
N GLU A 218 -8.45 14.39 4.80
CA GLU A 218 -9.63 14.29 5.67
C GLU A 218 -9.59 13.00 6.52
N PHE A 219 -9.29 11.86 5.89
CA PHE A 219 -9.20 10.58 6.59
C PHE A 219 -8.08 10.58 7.63
N LEU A 220 -6.88 11.04 7.28
CA LEU A 220 -5.77 11.14 8.22
C LEU A 220 -6.08 12.01 9.42
N SER A 221 -6.73 13.15 9.22
CA SER A 221 -7.01 14.12 10.30
C SER A 221 -8.21 13.75 11.16
N LYS A 222 -9.26 13.15 10.59
CA LYS A 222 -10.52 12.89 11.30
C LYS A 222 -10.69 11.46 11.77
N ASP A 223 -10.23 10.47 10.97
CA ASP A 223 -10.49 9.06 11.24
C ASP A 223 -9.26 8.33 11.80
N CYS A 224 -8.08 8.81 11.48
CA CYS A 224 -6.81 8.18 11.86
C CYS A 224 -6.19 8.85 13.09
N PHE A 225 -5.92 10.13 12.99
CA PHE A 225 -5.21 10.90 14.01
C PHE A 225 -6.10 11.95 14.67
N SER A 226 -7.42 11.71 14.72
CA SER A 226 -8.29 12.60 15.48
C SER A 226 -7.69 12.81 16.87
N ALA A 227 -7.47 14.07 17.25
CA ALA A 227 -7.08 14.38 18.60
C ALA A 227 -8.12 13.71 19.53
N SER A 228 -7.69 12.74 20.34
CA SER A 228 -8.50 12.33 21.47
C SER A 228 -8.86 13.61 22.22
N ALA A 229 -10.14 13.94 22.23
CA ALA A 229 -10.64 15.01 23.08
C ALA A 229 -10.20 14.65 24.50
N GLY A 230 -9.08 15.26 24.92
CA GLY A 230 -8.57 15.18 26.28
C GLY A 230 -9.41 16.04 27.21
#